data_4f37d298bcd7f3af831d34cbd848b013
#
_entry.id   4f37d298bcd7f3af831d34cbd848b013
#
_cell.length_a   1.000
_cell.length_b   1.000
_cell.length_c   1.000
_cell.angle_alpha   90.00
_cell.angle_beta   90.00
_cell.angle_gamma   90.00
#
_symmetry.space_group_name_H-M   'P 1'
#
loop_
_entity.id
_entity.type
_entity.pdbx_description
1 polymer ?
#
loop_
_entity_poly.entity_id
_entity_poly.type
_entity_poly.pdbx_seq_one_letter_code
_entity_poly.pdbx_strand_id
1 'polypeptide(L)'
;MTESAPTTAQPATRRSFSQTALSVLRLALINFLVFALLAELASIIVVNFSKWPSSKPSYHVNFNSFWADINPAFGVWHRPSGHFIHKEGCFTVQYDTNSYGARDAERTLHSSAPRTLVLGDSFIEGLGIPADQRLSNILEKDTGREHLNFGTGGDFGPLQYALLYKTMASAFDHNMVIVGVLPDNDFHDMSLDYWKAKGDGDRYRPYYAADFSVFYSGHFRANAGEGFWDRVEAVLRAYLASYHVGQFLYSEFYWRNASPYSGYNDYNEVDLARLQHALADIKTTADAHGARLKVFLIPRANDFQRLHQAGTNRLGPVMETWADESGIPVKDLLPEMDARAKNDYMSYFLKCDGHWSARGDAVAAQILEPWLDEPNASHNSGSFPAAKDAGTSATPRK
;
A
#
# COMPACT_ATOMS: atom_id res chain seq x y z
N MET A 1 61.84 -27.34 -73.15
CA MET A 1 62.02 -26.35 -72.11
C MET A 1 60.75 -25.60 -72.01
N THR A 2 59.90 -25.97 -71.02
CA THR A 2 58.61 -25.33 -70.75
C THR A 2 58.76 -24.61 -69.42
N GLU A 3 58.80 -23.31 -69.47
CA GLU A 3 58.93 -22.41 -68.39
C GLU A 3 57.60 -22.24 -67.68
N SER A 4 57.54 -22.65 -66.39
CA SER A 4 56.34 -22.55 -65.61
C SER A 4 56.27 -21.12 -64.97
N ALA A 5 55.22 -20.40 -65.28
CA ALA A 5 54.94 -19.07 -64.69
C ALA A 5 54.68 -19.15 -63.16
N PRO A 6 55.15 -18.16 -62.38
CA PRO A 6 54.94 -18.17 -60.97
C PRO A 6 53.48 -17.73 -60.59
N THR A 7 52.83 -18.58 -59.81
CA THR A 7 51.51 -18.26 -59.22
C THR A 7 51.67 -17.09 -58.20
N THR A 8 51.14 -15.95 -58.54
CA THR A 8 51.09 -14.80 -57.61
C THR A 8 49.99 -15.07 -56.53
N ALA A 9 50.45 -15.34 -55.33
CA ALA A 9 49.56 -15.40 -54.15
C ALA A 9 48.98 -14.01 -53.88
N GLN A 10 47.66 -13.87 -53.92
CA GLN A 10 46.97 -12.65 -53.53
C GLN A 10 47.26 -12.34 -52.06
N PRO A 11 47.64 -11.07 -51.68
CA PRO A 11 47.85 -10.69 -50.28
C PRO A 11 46.53 -10.75 -49.52
N ALA A 12 46.47 -11.53 -48.43
CA ALA A 12 45.37 -11.54 -47.48
C ALA A 12 45.14 -10.13 -46.95
N THR A 13 44.04 -9.50 -47.28
CA THR A 13 43.68 -8.16 -46.80
C THR A 13 43.52 -8.19 -45.28
N ARG A 14 44.52 -7.67 -44.54
CA ARG A 14 44.41 -7.43 -43.10
C ARG A 14 43.31 -6.41 -42.85
N ARG A 15 42.18 -6.88 -42.29
CA ARG A 15 41.11 -5.97 -41.82
C ARG A 15 41.71 -4.95 -40.88
N SER A 16 41.39 -3.65 -41.04
CA SER A 16 41.88 -2.61 -40.15
C SER A 16 41.33 -2.86 -38.73
N PHE A 17 42.05 -2.46 -37.73
CA PHE A 17 41.67 -2.61 -36.32
C PHE A 17 40.22 -2.10 -36.06
N SER A 18 39.83 -0.97 -36.67
CA SER A 18 38.48 -0.40 -36.62
C SER A 18 37.38 -1.32 -37.25
N GLN A 19 37.71 -2.00 -38.35
CA GLN A 19 36.77 -2.92 -39.00
C GLN A 19 36.55 -4.20 -38.16
N THR A 20 37.61 -4.68 -37.52
CA THR A 20 37.51 -5.85 -36.61
C THR A 20 36.73 -5.47 -35.34
N ALA A 21 37.00 -4.32 -34.74
CA ALA A 21 36.25 -3.80 -33.57
C ALA A 21 34.76 -3.63 -33.91
N LEU A 22 34.43 -3.05 -35.05
CA LEU A 22 33.05 -2.86 -35.50
C LEU A 22 32.33 -4.21 -35.72
N SER A 23 33.03 -5.21 -36.27
CA SER A 23 32.47 -6.55 -36.46
C SER A 23 32.20 -7.27 -35.15
N VAL A 24 33.09 -7.15 -34.16
CA VAL A 24 32.90 -7.69 -32.80
C VAL A 24 31.72 -7.03 -32.14
N LEU A 25 31.62 -5.68 -32.21
CA LEU A 25 30.50 -4.93 -31.63
C LEU A 25 29.15 -5.33 -32.25
N ARG A 26 29.11 -5.49 -33.60
CA ARG A 26 27.89 -5.95 -34.27
C ARG A 26 27.50 -7.36 -33.84
N LEU A 27 28.47 -8.29 -33.74
CA LEU A 27 28.20 -9.65 -33.30
C LEU A 27 27.71 -9.65 -31.82
N ALA A 28 28.33 -8.88 -30.96
CA ALA A 28 27.90 -8.72 -29.57
C ALA A 28 26.47 -8.17 -29.47
N LEU A 29 26.14 -7.15 -30.26
CA LEU A 29 24.80 -6.58 -30.32
C LEU A 29 23.76 -7.62 -30.82
N ILE A 30 24.08 -8.35 -31.87
CA ILE A 30 23.17 -9.41 -32.41
C ILE A 30 22.95 -10.48 -31.33
N ASN A 31 24.01 -10.95 -30.68
CA ASN A 31 23.88 -11.97 -29.63
C ASN A 31 23.06 -11.42 -28.42
N PHE A 32 23.27 -10.16 -28.03
CA PHE A 32 22.48 -9.51 -27.00
C PHE A 32 20.99 -9.44 -27.38
N LEU A 33 20.67 -9.03 -28.60
CA LEU A 33 19.28 -8.95 -29.07
C LEU A 33 18.62 -10.33 -29.13
N VAL A 34 19.34 -11.36 -29.63
CA VAL A 34 18.84 -12.73 -29.63
C VAL A 34 18.60 -13.25 -28.23
N PHE A 35 19.55 -13.03 -27.31
CA PHE A 35 19.40 -13.40 -25.90
C PHE A 35 18.22 -12.67 -25.26
N ALA A 36 18.07 -11.36 -25.46
CA ALA A 36 16.96 -10.57 -24.92
C ALA A 36 15.61 -11.09 -25.46
N LEU A 37 15.53 -11.41 -26.76
CA LEU A 37 14.31 -11.98 -27.34
C LEU A 37 13.98 -13.35 -26.73
N LEU A 38 14.97 -14.24 -26.59
CA LEU A 38 14.76 -15.56 -25.99
C LEU A 38 14.37 -15.45 -24.51
N ALA A 39 14.98 -14.53 -23.77
CA ALA A 39 14.63 -14.24 -22.37
C ALA A 39 13.19 -13.72 -22.25
N GLU A 40 12.77 -12.83 -23.15
CA GLU A 40 11.40 -12.33 -23.18
C GLU A 40 10.40 -13.45 -23.50
N LEU A 41 10.66 -14.27 -24.53
CA LEU A 41 9.81 -15.42 -24.88
C LEU A 41 9.68 -16.42 -23.72
N ALA A 42 10.79 -16.74 -23.05
CA ALA A 42 10.77 -17.59 -21.85
C ALA A 42 9.95 -16.95 -20.71
N SER A 43 10.12 -15.65 -20.50
CA SER A 43 9.38 -14.91 -19.49
C SER A 43 7.88 -14.84 -19.78
N ILE A 44 7.47 -14.68 -21.03
CA ILE A 44 6.07 -14.75 -21.44
C ILE A 44 5.46 -16.11 -21.06
N ILE A 45 6.20 -17.20 -21.28
CA ILE A 45 5.75 -18.54 -20.88
C ILE A 45 5.62 -18.62 -19.36
N VAL A 46 6.63 -18.18 -18.62
CA VAL A 46 6.62 -18.20 -17.15
C VAL A 46 5.44 -17.38 -16.60
N VAL A 47 5.26 -16.14 -17.05
CA VAL A 47 4.19 -15.24 -16.57
C VAL A 47 2.79 -15.79 -16.86
N ASN A 48 2.58 -16.45 -18.01
CA ASN A 48 1.25 -16.91 -18.39
C ASN A 48 0.90 -18.32 -17.87
N PHE A 49 1.88 -19.19 -17.71
CA PHE A 49 1.64 -20.61 -17.38
C PHE A 49 2.14 -21.02 -16.00
N SER A 50 2.91 -20.16 -15.28
CA SER A 50 3.29 -20.41 -13.90
C SER A 50 2.51 -19.52 -12.92
N LYS A 51 2.59 -19.87 -11.64
CA LYS A 51 2.03 -19.08 -10.53
C LYS A 51 3.08 -18.17 -9.87
N TRP A 52 4.32 -18.17 -10.38
CA TRP A 52 5.45 -17.53 -9.69
C TRP A 52 5.38 -16.00 -9.72
N PRO A 53 5.35 -15.30 -10.87
CA PRO A 53 5.21 -13.85 -10.81
C PRO A 53 3.76 -13.48 -10.47
N SER A 54 3.56 -12.74 -9.38
CA SER A 54 2.27 -12.17 -9.04
C SER A 54 1.90 -11.07 -10.05
N SER A 55 2.82 -10.17 -10.34
CA SER A 55 2.66 -9.06 -11.26
C SER A 55 2.79 -9.47 -12.73
N LYS A 56 2.02 -8.86 -13.62
CA LYS A 56 1.95 -9.17 -15.06
C LYS A 56 1.90 -7.92 -15.92
N PRO A 57 2.38 -7.98 -17.20
CA PRO A 57 2.21 -6.89 -18.15
C PRO A 57 0.75 -6.45 -18.25
N SER A 58 0.49 -5.15 -18.08
CA SER A 58 -0.86 -4.60 -18.18
C SER A 58 -1.29 -4.33 -19.61
N TYR A 59 -0.32 -4.10 -20.52
CA TYR A 59 -0.48 -3.60 -21.89
C TYR A 59 -1.07 -2.19 -21.98
N HIS A 60 -1.10 -1.47 -20.85
CA HIS A 60 -1.50 -0.08 -20.75
C HIS A 60 -0.35 0.72 -20.13
N VAL A 61 0.09 1.77 -20.83
CA VAL A 61 1.14 2.65 -20.32
C VAL A 61 0.50 3.79 -19.57
N ASN A 62 0.81 3.90 -18.29
CA ASN A 62 0.56 5.11 -17.53
C ASN A 62 1.93 5.76 -17.24
N PHE A 63 2.19 6.93 -17.84
CA PHE A 63 3.45 7.66 -17.66
C PHE A 63 3.57 8.38 -16.31
N ASN A 64 2.48 8.42 -15.55
CA ASN A 64 2.44 8.96 -14.21
C ASN A 64 2.23 7.83 -13.20
N SER A 65 2.93 7.87 -12.08
CA SER A 65 2.63 6.94 -10.98
C SER A 65 1.20 7.17 -10.50
N PHE A 66 0.45 6.08 -10.32
CA PHE A 66 -0.91 6.17 -9.77
C PHE A 66 -0.86 6.57 -8.31
N TRP A 67 0.02 5.91 -7.53
CA TRP A 67 0.35 6.30 -6.16
C TRP A 67 1.63 7.13 -6.19
N ALA A 68 1.52 8.42 -5.94
CA ALA A 68 2.65 9.35 -6.01
C ALA A 68 2.67 10.30 -4.82
N ASP A 69 3.87 10.69 -4.37
CA ASP A 69 4.05 11.64 -3.28
C ASP A 69 3.79 13.07 -3.75
N ILE A 70 2.53 13.38 -4.07
CA ILE A 70 2.08 14.64 -4.70
C ILE A 70 1.40 15.61 -3.74
N ASN A 71 1.13 15.20 -2.50
CA ASN A 71 0.53 16.09 -1.51
C ASN A 71 1.57 16.52 -0.45
N PRO A 72 1.81 17.82 -0.25
CA PRO A 72 2.82 18.28 0.70
C PRO A 72 2.46 18.03 2.16
N ALA A 73 1.17 17.83 2.50
CA ALA A 73 0.73 17.59 3.86
C ALA A 73 0.86 16.12 4.30
N PHE A 74 0.56 15.18 3.41
CA PHE A 74 0.53 13.76 3.78
C PHE A 74 1.29 12.84 2.79
N GLY A 75 1.94 13.40 1.75
CA GLY A 75 2.79 12.65 0.82
C GLY A 75 2.01 11.98 -0.29
N VAL A 76 1.87 10.65 -0.21
CA VAL A 76 1.28 9.86 -1.29
C VAL A 76 -0.21 10.12 -1.46
N TRP A 77 -0.62 10.29 -2.72
CA TRP A 77 -2.01 10.40 -3.14
C TRP A 77 -2.16 10.05 -4.61
N HIS A 78 -3.41 9.94 -5.07
CA HIS A 78 -3.69 9.78 -6.49
C HIS A 78 -3.88 11.13 -7.18
N ARG A 79 -3.58 11.19 -8.48
CA ARG A 79 -3.87 12.36 -9.28
C ARG A 79 -5.38 12.53 -9.46
N PRO A 80 -5.90 13.77 -9.39
CA PRO A 80 -7.30 14.05 -9.71
C PRO A 80 -7.68 13.58 -11.11
N SER A 81 -8.87 12.97 -11.24
CA SER A 81 -9.39 12.43 -12.49
C SER A 81 -8.42 11.48 -13.20
N GLY A 82 -7.67 10.74 -12.41
CA GLY A 82 -6.69 9.74 -12.87
C GLY A 82 -7.36 8.44 -13.30
N HIS A 83 -6.68 7.71 -14.18
CA HIS A 83 -7.12 6.43 -14.69
C HIS A 83 -5.94 5.45 -14.70
N PHE A 84 -6.13 4.26 -14.14
CA PHE A 84 -5.10 3.24 -14.05
C PHE A 84 -5.69 1.84 -14.20
N ILE A 85 -5.03 0.97 -14.98
CA ILE A 85 -5.36 -0.46 -15.06
C ILE A 85 -4.32 -1.23 -14.25
N HIS A 86 -4.76 -1.74 -13.11
CA HIS A 86 -3.94 -2.57 -12.25
C HIS A 86 -4.11 -4.05 -12.63
N LYS A 87 -3.02 -4.69 -12.99
CA LYS A 87 -3.00 -6.10 -13.40
C LYS A 87 -1.96 -6.89 -12.62
N GLU A 88 -2.45 -7.89 -11.92
CA GLU A 88 -1.66 -8.87 -11.20
C GLU A 88 -1.98 -10.29 -11.67
N GLY A 89 -1.37 -11.28 -11.04
CA GLY A 89 -1.54 -12.68 -11.41
C GLY A 89 -2.98 -13.18 -11.37
N CYS A 90 -3.82 -12.63 -10.50
CA CYS A 90 -5.18 -13.10 -10.25
C CYS A 90 -6.27 -12.05 -10.48
N PHE A 91 -5.92 -10.82 -10.83
CA PHE A 91 -6.91 -9.77 -11.12
C PHE A 91 -6.47 -8.85 -12.25
N THR A 92 -7.44 -8.17 -12.84
CA THR A 92 -7.25 -7.00 -13.71
C THR A 92 -8.40 -6.05 -13.39
N VAL A 93 -8.07 -4.89 -12.81
CA VAL A 93 -9.06 -3.93 -12.31
C VAL A 93 -8.70 -2.53 -12.79
N GLN A 94 -9.72 -1.81 -13.24
CA GLN A 94 -9.62 -0.40 -13.57
C GLN A 94 -9.83 0.43 -12.31
N TYR A 95 -8.94 1.39 -12.08
CA TYR A 95 -9.05 2.38 -11.03
C TYR A 95 -9.28 3.75 -11.65
N ASP A 96 -10.33 4.40 -11.20
CA ASP A 96 -10.65 5.78 -11.56
C ASP A 96 -10.68 6.61 -10.29
N THR A 97 -10.12 7.81 -10.35
CA THR A 97 -10.16 8.77 -9.25
C THR A 97 -11.04 9.95 -9.61
N ASN A 98 -11.73 10.47 -8.60
CA ASN A 98 -12.56 11.67 -8.75
C ASN A 98 -11.74 12.96 -8.87
N SER A 99 -12.40 14.11 -8.94
CA SER A 99 -11.77 15.43 -9.06
C SER A 99 -10.88 15.82 -7.85
N TYR A 100 -10.99 15.11 -6.72
CA TYR A 100 -10.17 15.28 -5.52
C TYR A 100 -9.03 14.25 -5.42
N GLY A 101 -8.95 13.32 -6.36
CA GLY A 101 -7.96 12.24 -6.37
C GLY A 101 -8.35 11.02 -5.54
N ALA A 102 -9.50 10.98 -4.91
CA ALA A 102 -9.96 9.77 -4.24
C ALA A 102 -10.40 8.72 -5.26
N ARG A 103 -10.02 7.45 -5.06
CA ARG A 103 -10.57 6.33 -5.84
C ARG A 103 -12.01 6.11 -5.42
N ASP A 104 -12.90 6.98 -5.86
CA ASP A 104 -14.31 6.99 -5.51
C ASP A 104 -15.12 7.66 -6.64
N ALA A 105 -16.46 7.57 -6.55
CA ALA A 105 -17.34 8.37 -7.37
C ALA A 105 -17.11 9.87 -7.15
N GLU A 106 -17.56 10.69 -8.09
CA GLU A 106 -17.55 12.14 -7.89
C GLU A 106 -18.49 12.52 -6.72
N ARG A 107 -17.98 13.31 -5.78
CA ARG A 107 -18.68 13.70 -4.56
C ARG A 107 -18.76 15.23 -4.44
N THR A 108 -19.91 15.73 -4.02
CA THR A 108 -20.07 17.15 -3.69
C THR A 108 -19.53 17.44 -2.29
N LEU A 109 -18.96 18.63 -2.06
CA LEU A 109 -18.51 19.02 -0.72
C LEU A 109 -19.67 19.07 0.28
N HIS A 110 -20.80 19.63 -0.15
CA HIS A 110 -21.96 19.84 0.73
C HIS A 110 -23.08 18.83 0.45
N SER A 111 -23.68 18.34 1.53
CA SER A 111 -24.84 17.45 1.51
C SER A 111 -25.68 17.62 2.77
N SER A 112 -27.00 17.64 2.62
CA SER A 112 -27.91 17.58 3.76
C SER A 112 -28.14 16.16 4.27
N ALA A 113 -27.76 15.13 3.49
CA ALA A 113 -27.86 13.74 3.91
C ALA A 113 -26.66 13.34 4.78
N PRO A 114 -26.84 12.44 5.74
CA PRO A 114 -25.74 11.91 6.55
C PRO A 114 -24.72 11.18 5.66
N ARG A 115 -23.43 11.44 5.91
CA ARG A 115 -22.32 10.82 5.19
C ARG A 115 -21.29 10.25 6.13
N THR A 116 -20.62 9.20 5.67
CA THR A 116 -19.49 8.58 6.36
C THR A 116 -18.22 8.81 5.54
N LEU A 117 -17.17 9.33 6.16
CA LEU A 117 -15.82 9.30 5.58
C LEU A 117 -15.14 8.00 5.97
N VAL A 118 -14.49 7.34 5.01
CA VAL A 118 -13.79 6.07 5.20
C VAL A 118 -12.31 6.30 4.96
N LEU A 119 -11.51 6.26 6.02
CA LEU A 119 -10.06 6.46 5.99
C LEU A 119 -9.34 5.12 6.13
N GLY A 120 -8.18 4.99 5.53
CA GLY A 120 -7.33 3.83 5.65
C GLY A 120 -6.33 3.72 4.49
N ASP A 121 -5.73 2.57 4.39
CA ASP A 121 -4.70 2.23 3.40
C ASP A 121 -5.28 1.58 2.14
N SER A 122 -4.46 0.73 1.51
CA SER A 122 -4.81 -0.05 0.32
C SER A 122 -5.99 -1.01 0.50
N PHE A 123 -6.28 -1.47 1.73
CA PHE A 123 -7.46 -2.29 2.01
C PHE A 123 -8.74 -1.46 1.89
N ILE A 124 -8.72 -0.22 2.37
CA ILE A 124 -9.84 0.72 2.23
C ILE A 124 -9.96 1.23 0.80
N GLU A 125 -8.84 1.50 0.13
CA GLU A 125 -8.85 1.79 -1.30
C GLU A 125 -9.52 0.66 -2.11
N GLY A 126 -9.46 -0.58 -1.62
CA GLY A 126 -9.95 -1.78 -2.30
C GLY A 126 -9.00 -2.27 -3.38
N LEU A 127 -7.69 -2.42 -3.03
CA LEU A 127 -6.68 -2.88 -3.97
C LEU A 127 -7.04 -4.26 -4.54
N GLY A 128 -6.97 -4.37 -5.85
CA GLY A 128 -7.20 -5.63 -6.56
C GLY A 128 -8.68 -6.00 -6.81
N ILE A 129 -9.63 -5.20 -6.33
CA ILE A 129 -11.06 -5.46 -6.52
C ILE A 129 -11.79 -4.29 -7.22
N PRO A 130 -12.87 -4.58 -7.97
CA PRO A 130 -13.74 -3.55 -8.55
C PRO A 130 -14.36 -2.66 -7.46
N ALA A 131 -14.65 -1.40 -7.80
CA ALA A 131 -15.18 -0.43 -6.84
C ALA A 131 -16.50 -0.87 -6.18
N ASP A 132 -17.39 -1.50 -6.94
CA ASP A 132 -18.70 -1.98 -6.46
C ASP A 132 -18.61 -3.16 -5.47
N GLN A 133 -17.43 -3.77 -5.33
CA GLN A 133 -17.17 -4.93 -4.46
C GLN A 133 -16.29 -4.60 -3.24
N ARG A 134 -15.87 -3.34 -3.09
CA ARG A 134 -15.06 -2.92 -1.94
C ARG A 134 -15.94 -2.49 -0.77
N LEU A 135 -15.37 -2.52 0.42
CA LEU A 135 -16.03 -2.27 1.69
C LEU A 135 -16.90 -1.02 1.69
N SER A 136 -16.38 0.13 1.29
CA SER A 136 -17.11 1.40 1.32
C SER A 136 -18.35 1.39 0.42
N ASN A 137 -18.28 0.79 -0.77
CA ASN A 137 -19.40 0.72 -1.71
C ASN A 137 -20.45 -0.33 -1.28
N ILE A 138 -20.04 -1.41 -0.62
CA ILE A 138 -20.96 -2.38 -0.03
C ILE A 138 -21.74 -1.70 1.09
N LEU A 139 -21.05 -1.03 2.03
CA LEU A 139 -21.68 -0.28 3.12
C LEU A 139 -22.61 0.82 2.60
N GLU A 140 -22.20 1.56 1.55
CA GLU A 140 -23.06 2.58 0.92
C GLU A 140 -24.36 1.97 0.38
N LYS A 141 -24.25 0.85 -0.32
CA LYS A 141 -25.40 0.14 -0.89
C LYS A 141 -26.33 -0.39 0.17
N ASP A 142 -25.78 -1.00 1.23
CA ASP A 142 -26.56 -1.71 2.26
C ASP A 142 -27.22 -0.72 3.23
N THR A 143 -26.55 0.38 3.56
CA THR A 143 -27.07 1.41 4.49
C THR A 143 -27.85 2.53 3.79
N GLY A 144 -27.72 2.69 2.48
CA GLY A 144 -28.26 3.85 1.72
C GLY A 144 -27.63 5.18 2.09
N ARG A 145 -26.49 5.17 2.79
CA ARG A 145 -25.71 6.35 3.21
C ARG A 145 -24.43 6.43 2.38
N GLU A 146 -24.09 7.60 1.87
CA GLU A 146 -22.82 7.79 1.15
C GLU A 146 -21.61 7.48 2.06
N HIS A 147 -20.72 6.61 1.58
CA HIS A 147 -19.45 6.25 2.21
C HIS A 147 -18.30 6.73 1.33
N LEU A 148 -17.82 7.95 1.59
CA LEU A 148 -16.75 8.60 0.82
C LEU A 148 -15.43 7.92 1.10
N ASN A 149 -14.85 7.27 0.09
CA ASN A 149 -13.62 6.49 0.24
C ASN A 149 -12.37 7.38 0.10
N PHE A 150 -11.62 7.52 1.19
CA PHE A 150 -10.33 8.20 1.25
C PHE A 150 -9.17 7.23 1.56
N GLY A 151 -9.32 5.95 1.24
CA GLY A 151 -8.23 4.98 1.28
C GLY A 151 -7.28 5.15 0.12
N THR A 152 -6.00 4.86 0.35
CA THR A 152 -4.97 4.87 -0.69
C THR A 152 -3.87 3.86 -0.42
N GLY A 153 -3.41 3.19 -1.47
CA GLY A 153 -2.20 2.40 -1.44
C GLY A 153 -0.93 3.25 -1.34
N GLY A 154 0.22 2.61 -1.53
CA GLY A 154 1.52 3.31 -1.53
C GLY A 154 2.09 3.53 -0.12
N ASP A 155 1.90 2.56 0.77
CA ASP A 155 2.41 2.56 2.14
C ASP A 155 1.90 3.76 2.96
N PHE A 156 0.60 3.88 3.05
CA PHE A 156 -0.12 5.00 3.66
C PHE A 156 -0.60 4.60 5.06
N GLY A 157 -0.10 5.27 6.09
CA GLY A 157 -0.32 4.89 7.49
C GLY A 157 -1.11 5.90 8.33
N PRO A 158 -1.37 5.61 9.62
CA PRO A 158 -2.30 6.35 10.48
C PRO A 158 -2.01 7.85 10.65
N LEU A 159 -0.75 8.28 10.73
CA LEU A 159 -0.42 9.71 10.71
C LEU A 159 -0.89 10.37 9.40
N GLN A 160 -0.72 9.67 8.30
CA GLN A 160 -1.16 10.19 6.99
C GLN A 160 -2.69 10.21 6.90
N TYR A 161 -3.42 9.25 7.50
CA TYR A 161 -4.89 9.31 7.64
C TYR A 161 -5.33 10.58 8.38
N ALA A 162 -4.67 10.88 9.51
CA ALA A 162 -4.97 12.07 10.30
C ALA A 162 -4.72 13.36 9.50
N LEU A 163 -3.59 13.46 8.79
CA LEU A 163 -3.24 14.62 7.98
C LEU A 163 -4.16 14.77 6.76
N LEU A 164 -4.48 13.67 6.06
CA LEU A 164 -5.45 13.64 4.96
C LEU A 164 -6.82 14.13 5.44
N TYR A 165 -7.30 13.59 6.55
CA TYR A 165 -8.59 14.01 7.11
C TYR A 165 -8.58 15.50 7.44
N LYS A 166 -7.60 15.96 8.20
CA LYS A 166 -7.47 17.36 8.62
C LYS A 166 -7.36 18.34 7.44
N THR A 167 -6.66 17.97 6.37
CA THR A 167 -6.31 18.93 5.31
C THR A 167 -7.16 18.81 4.04
N MET A 168 -7.89 17.71 3.86
CA MET A 168 -8.68 17.46 2.64
C MET A 168 -10.08 16.91 2.94
N ALA A 169 -10.18 15.73 3.58
CA ALA A 169 -11.45 15.03 3.67
C ALA A 169 -12.46 15.73 4.56
N SER A 170 -12.01 16.47 5.58
CA SER A 170 -12.89 17.25 6.46
C SER A 170 -13.65 18.40 5.78
N ALA A 171 -13.26 18.76 4.54
CA ALA A 171 -14.02 19.73 3.74
C ALA A 171 -15.36 19.20 3.24
N PHE A 172 -15.56 17.87 3.23
CA PHE A 172 -16.84 17.27 2.87
C PHE A 172 -17.76 17.23 4.09
N ASP A 173 -19.03 17.63 3.92
CA ASP A 173 -20.02 17.46 4.99
C ASP A 173 -20.16 15.98 5.34
N HIS A 174 -20.03 15.67 6.62
CA HIS A 174 -20.11 14.31 7.15
C HIS A 174 -20.50 14.31 8.62
N ASN A 175 -21.03 13.21 9.11
CA ASN A 175 -21.40 13.02 10.52
C ASN A 175 -20.74 11.77 11.15
N MET A 176 -19.99 11.02 10.36
CA MET A 176 -19.24 9.85 10.81
C MET A 176 -17.91 9.75 10.07
N VAL A 177 -16.89 9.33 10.79
CA VAL A 177 -15.59 8.89 10.25
C VAL A 177 -15.36 7.47 10.70
N ILE A 178 -15.02 6.58 9.78
CA ILE A 178 -14.55 5.25 10.10
C ILE A 178 -13.12 5.09 9.62
N VAL A 179 -12.28 4.45 10.43
CA VAL A 179 -10.87 4.24 10.12
C VAL A 179 -10.57 2.75 10.12
N GLY A 180 -10.16 2.23 8.98
CA GLY A 180 -9.60 0.89 8.88
C GLY A 180 -8.11 0.93 9.18
N VAL A 181 -7.69 0.29 10.27
CA VAL A 181 -6.28 0.16 10.67
C VAL A 181 -5.80 -1.23 10.25
N LEU A 182 -4.75 -1.28 9.45
CA LEU A 182 -4.05 -2.50 9.08
C LEU A 182 -2.76 -2.65 9.90
N PRO A 183 -2.78 -3.34 11.04
CA PRO A 183 -1.63 -3.41 11.94
C PRO A 183 -0.35 -3.94 11.28
N ASP A 184 -0.49 -4.73 10.20
CA ASP A 184 0.65 -5.33 9.50
C ASP A 184 1.62 -4.29 8.91
N ASN A 185 1.11 -3.22 8.28
CA ASN A 185 1.94 -2.16 7.73
C ASN A 185 1.81 -0.82 8.45
N ASP A 186 0.66 -0.49 9.05
CA ASP A 186 0.43 0.79 9.71
C ASP A 186 1.46 1.12 10.80
N PHE A 187 1.93 0.13 11.53
CA PHE A 187 3.03 0.32 12.47
C PHE A 187 4.34 0.67 11.77
N HIS A 188 4.65 0.00 10.66
CA HIS A 188 5.85 0.23 9.87
C HIS A 188 5.80 1.56 9.13
N ASP A 189 4.61 1.96 8.64
CA ASP A 189 4.43 3.18 7.87
C ASP A 189 4.68 4.45 8.67
N MET A 190 4.57 4.38 9.99
CA MET A 190 4.94 5.47 10.91
C MET A 190 6.40 5.40 11.39
N SER A 191 7.23 4.45 10.92
CA SER A 191 8.60 4.23 11.39
C SER A 191 9.64 4.63 10.35
N LEU A 192 10.30 5.77 10.54
CA LEU A 192 11.41 6.21 9.68
C LEU A 192 12.57 5.22 9.69
N ASP A 193 12.87 4.61 10.83
CA ASP A 193 13.96 3.64 10.95
C ASP A 193 13.68 2.36 10.16
N TYR A 194 12.44 1.91 10.11
CA TYR A 194 12.03 0.82 9.25
C TYR A 194 12.28 1.15 7.77
N TRP A 195 11.84 2.32 7.31
CA TRP A 195 12.01 2.74 5.91
C TRP A 195 13.47 2.97 5.53
N LYS A 196 14.29 3.53 6.44
CA LYS A 196 15.74 3.61 6.24
C LYS A 196 16.38 2.25 6.10
N ALA A 197 15.99 1.28 6.92
CA ALA A 197 16.48 -0.10 6.83
C ALA A 197 16.06 -0.79 5.52
N LYS A 198 14.93 -0.40 4.94
CA LYS A 198 14.44 -0.86 3.63
C LYS A 198 15.10 -0.16 2.45
N GLY A 199 15.88 0.91 2.68
CA GLY A 199 16.49 1.72 1.62
C GLY A 199 15.58 2.79 1.02
N ASP A 200 14.41 3.04 1.61
CA ASP A 200 13.40 4.01 1.15
C ASP A 200 13.21 5.19 2.13
N GLY A 201 14.19 5.43 2.99
CA GLY A 201 14.14 6.53 3.96
C GLY A 201 14.16 7.93 3.37
N ASP A 202 14.49 8.09 2.09
CA ASP A 202 14.53 9.36 1.37
C ASP A 202 13.19 9.71 0.69
N ARG A 203 12.21 8.83 0.73
CA ARG A 203 10.86 9.07 0.23
C ARG A 203 10.17 10.13 1.09
N TYR A 204 9.46 11.07 0.46
CA TYR A 204 8.75 12.12 1.16
C TYR A 204 7.57 11.57 1.97
N ARG A 205 7.68 11.68 3.31
CA ARG A 205 6.67 11.14 4.21
C ARG A 205 6.69 11.87 5.55
N PRO A 206 5.50 12.10 6.19
CA PRO A 206 5.41 12.58 7.57
C PRO A 206 5.71 11.47 8.58
N TYR A 207 6.32 11.86 9.70
CA TYR A 207 6.61 11.00 10.85
C TYR A 207 6.37 11.76 12.15
N TYR A 208 6.14 11.03 13.24
CA TYR A 208 6.16 11.59 14.58
C TYR A 208 7.57 11.60 15.16
N ALA A 209 7.95 12.74 15.74
CA ALA A 209 9.11 12.84 16.64
C ALA A 209 8.76 12.20 18.02
N ALA A 210 9.73 12.19 18.93
CA ALA A 210 9.53 11.62 20.26
C ALA A 210 8.47 12.35 21.11
N ASP A 211 8.26 13.63 20.84
CA ASP A 211 7.23 14.47 21.46
C ASP A 211 5.91 14.52 20.68
N PHE A 212 5.74 13.63 19.72
CA PHE A 212 4.64 13.56 18.78
C PHE A 212 4.47 14.78 17.85
N SER A 213 5.43 15.70 17.81
CA SER A 213 5.44 16.71 16.76
C SER A 213 5.68 16.07 15.40
N VAL A 214 5.01 16.60 14.36
CA VAL A 214 5.13 16.07 13.00
C VAL A 214 6.35 16.66 12.31
N PHE A 215 7.18 15.81 11.74
CA PHE A 215 8.27 16.21 10.84
C PHE A 215 8.23 15.40 9.55
N TYR A 216 8.91 15.88 8.51
CA TYR A 216 8.94 15.22 7.20
C TYR A 216 10.35 14.72 6.91
N SER A 217 10.46 13.50 6.38
CA SER A 217 11.69 12.97 5.79
C SER A 217 11.58 12.98 4.27
N GLY A 218 12.72 13.00 3.59
CA GLY A 218 12.78 13.07 2.14
C GLY A 218 12.49 14.45 1.56
N HIS A 219 12.49 14.54 0.23
CA HIS A 219 12.27 15.78 -0.48
C HIS A 219 10.96 15.74 -1.24
N PHE A 220 10.05 16.66 -0.94
CA PHE A 220 8.80 16.79 -1.69
C PHE A 220 9.09 17.14 -3.15
N ARG A 221 8.49 16.34 -4.04
CA ARG A 221 8.56 16.54 -5.50
C ARG A 221 7.15 16.53 -6.06
N ALA A 222 6.61 17.70 -6.36
CA ALA A 222 5.24 17.85 -6.91
C ALA A 222 4.97 16.99 -8.17
N ASN A 223 6.03 16.68 -8.94
CA ASN A 223 5.97 15.89 -10.18
C ASN A 223 6.69 14.54 -10.02
N ALA A 224 6.66 13.93 -8.84
CA ALA A 224 7.21 12.60 -8.64
C ALA A 224 6.59 11.59 -9.64
N GLY A 225 7.41 10.75 -10.24
CA GLY A 225 6.97 9.77 -11.23
C GLY A 225 6.82 10.31 -12.66
N GLU A 226 7.25 11.56 -12.97
CA GLU A 226 7.17 12.15 -14.32
C GLU A 226 8.53 12.23 -15.05
N GLY A 227 9.59 11.71 -14.45
CA GLY A 227 10.94 11.70 -15.01
C GLY A 227 11.07 10.79 -16.24
N PHE A 228 12.19 10.95 -16.97
CA PHE A 228 12.48 10.09 -18.11
C PHE A 228 12.54 8.61 -17.72
N TRP A 229 13.19 8.29 -16.61
CA TRP A 229 13.33 6.90 -16.14
C TRP A 229 12.01 6.30 -15.67
N ASP A 230 11.16 7.11 -15.03
CA ASP A 230 9.81 6.68 -14.63
C ASP A 230 8.96 6.29 -15.86
N ARG A 231 9.09 7.06 -16.95
CA ARG A 231 8.44 6.73 -18.23
C ARG A 231 9.00 5.46 -18.86
N VAL A 232 10.33 5.25 -18.80
CA VAL A 232 10.95 4.01 -19.26
C VAL A 232 10.43 2.83 -18.44
N GLU A 233 10.40 2.96 -17.11
CA GLU A 233 9.86 1.93 -16.24
C GLU A 233 8.40 1.63 -16.52
N ALA A 234 7.57 2.64 -16.73
CA ALA A 234 6.16 2.47 -17.09
C ALA A 234 5.98 1.64 -18.37
N VAL A 235 6.81 1.87 -19.39
CA VAL A 235 6.80 1.08 -20.62
C VAL A 235 7.27 -0.36 -20.37
N LEU A 236 8.37 -0.56 -19.62
CA LEU A 236 8.87 -1.89 -19.28
C LEU A 236 7.83 -2.70 -18.51
N ARG A 237 7.22 -2.10 -17.50
CA ARG A 237 6.14 -2.69 -16.68
C ARG A 237 4.90 -3.03 -17.52
N ALA A 238 4.56 -2.16 -18.47
CA ALA A 238 3.39 -2.38 -19.31
C ALA A 238 3.54 -3.49 -20.33
N TYR A 239 4.75 -3.72 -20.86
CA TYR A 239 4.94 -4.59 -22.03
C TYR A 239 5.88 -5.77 -21.82
N LEU A 240 6.87 -5.70 -20.93
CA LEU A 240 7.89 -6.76 -20.83
C LEU A 240 7.57 -7.78 -19.73
N ALA A 241 7.40 -9.02 -20.12
CA ALA A 241 7.26 -10.14 -19.19
C ALA A 241 8.57 -10.39 -18.39
N SER A 242 9.72 -10.18 -19.02
CA SER A 242 11.03 -10.29 -18.37
C SER A 242 11.23 -9.29 -17.23
N TYR A 243 10.63 -8.11 -17.29
CA TYR A 243 10.63 -7.15 -16.19
C TYR A 243 9.96 -7.76 -14.94
N HIS A 244 8.78 -8.36 -15.09
CA HIS A 244 8.03 -8.97 -13.99
C HIS A 244 8.71 -10.21 -13.41
N VAL A 245 9.32 -11.04 -14.27
CA VAL A 245 10.14 -12.17 -13.82
C VAL A 245 11.37 -11.68 -13.06
N GLY A 246 12.02 -10.63 -13.54
CA GLY A 246 13.17 -10.01 -12.87
C GLY A 246 12.81 -9.45 -11.49
N GLN A 247 11.71 -8.73 -11.37
CA GLN A 247 11.20 -8.24 -10.07
C GLN A 247 10.87 -9.39 -9.12
N PHE A 248 10.21 -10.45 -9.60
CA PHE A 248 9.93 -11.63 -8.80
C PHE A 248 11.22 -12.30 -8.28
N LEU A 249 12.21 -12.53 -9.13
CA LEU A 249 13.47 -13.11 -8.72
C LEU A 249 14.23 -12.23 -7.72
N TYR A 250 14.17 -10.91 -7.90
CA TYR A 250 14.75 -9.95 -6.96
C TYR A 250 14.07 -10.02 -5.60
N SER A 251 12.73 -10.03 -5.56
CA SER A 251 11.96 -10.12 -4.33
C SER A 251 12.21 -11.45 -3.60
N GLU A 252 12.23 -12.58 -4.32
CA GLU A 252 12.54 -13.89 -3.75
C GLU A 252 13.95 -13.94 -3.13
N PHE A 253 14.93 -13.33 -3.79
CA PHE A 253 16.30 -13.27 -3.27
C PHE A 253 16.38 -12.45 -1.97
N TYR A 254 15.68 -11.31 -1.91
CA TYR A 254 15.71 -10.41 -0.75
C TYR A 254 14.87 -10.92 0.44
N TRP A 255 13.69 -11.53 0.17
CA TRP A 255 12.68 -11.82 1.19
C TRP A 255 12.59 -13.29 1.58
N ARG A 256 13.38 -14.17 0.97
CA ARG A 256 13.33 -15.62 1.15
C ARG A 256 13.41 -16.09 2.62
N ASN A 257 14.00 -15.31 3.50
CA ASN A 257 14.22 -15.65 4.91
C ASN A 257 13.47 -14.73 5.88
N ALA A 258 12.57 -13.88 5.41
CA ALA A 258 11.77 -13.06 6.30
C ALA A 258 10.70 -13.92 6.97
N SER A 259 10.70 -13.94 8.31
CA SER A 259 9.59 -14.53 9.06
C SER A 259 8.30 -13.74 8.75
N PRO A 260 7.16 -14.44 8.60
CA PRO A 260 5.89 -13.74 8.40
C PRO A 260 5.62 -12.83 9.61
N TYR A 261 5.61 -11.52 9.39
CA TYR A 261 5.25 -10.54 10.40
C TYR A 261 3.73 -10.57 10.62
N SER A 262 3.30 -10.39 11.85
CA SER A 262 1.91 -10.20 12.23
C SER A 262 1.77 -8.93 13.04
N GLY A 263 1.16 -7.90 12.49
CA GLY A 263 0.93 -6.65 13.18
C GLY A 263 0.14 -6.81 14.48
N TYR A 264 -0.73 -7.82 14.55
CA TYR A 264 -1.47 -8.14 15.78
C TYR A 264 -0.60 -8.67 16.93
N ASN A 265 0.59 -9.20 16.64
CA ASN A 265 1.41 -9.87 17.66
C ASN A 265 2.84 -9.30 17.81
N ASP A 266 3.40 -8.75 16.75
CA ASP A 266 4.84 -8.44 16.67
C ASP A 266 5.13 -6.91 16.78
N TYR A 267 4.13 -6.08 17.12
CA TYR A 267 4.29 -4.63 17.35
C TYR A 267 5.05 -4.36 18.67
N ASN A 268 5.63 -3.17 18.75
CA ASN A 268 6.24 -2.64 19.97
C ASN A 268 5.43 -1.47 20.55
N GLU A 269 5.77 -1.07 21.79
CA GLU A 269 5.02 -0.03 22.52
C GLU A 269 5.13 1.37 21.87
N VAL A 270 6.23 1.65 21.16
CA VAL A 270 6.40 2.94 20.47
C VAL A 270 5.47 3.02 19.27
N ASP A 271 5.36 1.93 18.50
CA ASP A 271 4.47 1.86 17.35
C ASP A 271 2.99 1.94 17.79
N LEU A 272 2.64 1.24 18.88
CA LEU A 272 1.31 1.33 19.48
C LEU A 272 0.98 2.76 19.93
N ALA A 273 1.91 3.42 20.63
CA ALA A 273 1.70 4.80 21.08
C ALA A 273 1.51 5.78 19.90
N ARG A 274 2.25 5.60 18.80
CA ARG A 274 2.08 6.39 17.57
C ARG A 274 0.71 6.16 16.94
N LEU A 275 0.25 4.92 16.86
CA LEU A 275 -1.09 4.58 16.35
C LEU A 275 -2.17 5.25 17.19
N GLN A 276 -2.11 5.10 18.52
CA GLN A 276 -3.08 5.69 19.44
C GLN A 276 -3.10 7.21 19.34
N HIS A 277 -1.93 7.85 19.20
CA HIS A 277 -1.83 9.30 19.01
C HIS A 277 -2.45 9.76 17.68
N ALA A 278 -2.18 9.06 16.58
CA ALA A 278 -2.78 9.38 15.29
C ALA A 278 -4.32 9.24 15.29
N LEU A 279 -4.84 8.22 15.98
CA LEU A 279 -6.29 8.06 16.16
C LEU A 279 -6.90 9.17 17.03
N ALA A 280 -6.17 9.65 18.05
CA ALA A 280 -6.58 10.80 18.87
C ALA A 280 -6.58 12.11 18.06
N ASP A 281 -5.62 12.31 17.14
CA ASP A 281 -5.60 13.43 16.19
C ASP A 281 -6.82 13.41 15.26
N ILE A 282 -7.18 12.23 14.74
CA ILE A 282 -8.40 12.04 13.94
C ILE A 282 -9.64 12.37 14.78
N LYS A 283 -9.70 11.89 16.04
CA LYS A 283 -10.81 12.18 16.97
C LYS A 283 -10.97 13.68 17.21
N THR A 284 -9.86 14.38 17.45
CA THR A 284 -9.86 15.83 17.64
C THR A 284 -10.46 16.55 16.43
N THR A 285 -10.08 16.13 15.23
CA THR A 285 -10.63 16.70 13.99
C THR A 285 -12.10 16.35 13.83
N ALA A 286 -12.49 15.09 14.09
CA ALA A 286 -13.88 14.65 13.99
C ALA A 286 -14.79 15.42 14.96
N ASP A 287 -14.36 15.62 16.21
CA ASP A 287 -15.10 16.40 17.21
C ASP A 287 -15.31 17.85 16.79
N ALA A 288 -14.29 18.47 16.18
CA ALA A 288 -14.39 19.83 15.68
C ALA A 288 -15.45 19.97 14.55
N HIS A 289 -15.72 18.88 13.82
CA HIS A 289 -16.77 18.80 12.79
C HIS A 289 -18.10 18.19 13.31
N GLY A 290 -18.20 17.86 14.59
CA GLY A 290 -19.39 17.22 15.18
C GLY A 290 -19.62 15.79 14.65
N ALA A 291 -18.59 15.15 14.13
CA ALA A 291 -18.65 13.80 13.56
C ALA A 291 -18.28 12.74 14.61
N ARG A 292 -18.93 11.58 14.55
CA ARG A 292 -18.55 10.40 15.34
C ARG A 292 -17.35 9.71 14.69
N LEU A 293 -16.40 9.25 15.51
CA LEU A 293 -15.30 8.40 15.06
C LEU A 293 -15.52 6.95 15.49
N LYS A 294 -15.26 6.01 14.59
CA LYS A 294 -15.14 4.58 14.88
C LYS A 294 -13.93 4.00 14.18
N VAL A 295 -13.26 3.05 14.80
CA VAL A 295 -12.04 2.42 14.30
C VAL A 295 -12.25 0.91 14.22
N PHE A 296 -11.73 0.26 13.19
CA PHE A 296 -11.71 -1.19 13.11
C PHE A 296 -10.34 -1.71 12.70
N LEU A 297 -9.97 -2.88 13.22
CA LEU A 297 -8.70 -3.53 12.91
C LEU A 297 -8.88 -4.52 11.76
N ILE A 298 -8.02 -4.42 10.78
CA ILE A 298 -8.01 -5.23 9.56
C ILE A 298 -7.02 -6.39 9.73
N PRO A 299 -7.47 -7.66 9.76
CA PRO A 299 -6.57 -8.79 9.82
C PRO A 299 -6.04 -9.21 8.45
N ARG A 300 -4.77 -9.66 8.41
CA ARG A 300 -4.16 -10.35 7.28
C ARG A 300 -4.10 -11.88 7.51
N ALA A 301 -3.78 -12.62 6.48
CA ALA A 301 -3.69 -14.09 6.54
C ALA A 301 -2.77 -14.60 7.67
N ASN A 302 -1.67 -13.89 7.93
CA ASN A 302 -0.74 -14.23 8.99
C ASN A 302 -1.36 -14.10 10.39
N ASP A 303 -2.29 -13.15 10.57
CA ASP A 303 -2.97 -12.93 11.86
C ASP A 303 -3.91 -14.09 12.18
N PHE A 304 -4.64 -14.61 11.19
CA PHE A 304 -5.44 -15.84 11.33
C PHE A 304 -4.55 -17.04 11.67
N GLN A 305 -3.42 -17.17 10.97
CA GLN A 305 -2.48 -18.25 11.24
C GLN A 305 -1.94 -18.17 12.66
N ARG A 306 -1.58 -16.99 13.16
CA ARG A 306 -1.10 -16.78 14.54
C ARG A 306 -2.22 -17.05 15.55
N LEU A 307 -3.45 -16.61 15.27
CA LEU A 307 -4.60 -16.90 16.12
C LEU A 307 -4.81 -18.42 16.26
N HIS A 308 -4.75 -19.18 15.17
CA HIS A 308 -4.87 -20.64 15.21
C HIS A 308 -3.70 -21.34 15.91
N GLN A 309 -2.50 -20.77 15.86
CA GLN A 309 -1.33 -21.33 16.54
C GLN A 309 -1.27 -21.00 18.02
N ALA A 310 -1.62 -19.76 18.39
CA ALA A 310 -1.48 -19.25 19.77
C ALA A 310 -2.80 -19.24 20.55
N GLY A 311 -3.94 -19.36 19.88
CA GLY A 311 -5.26 -19.26 20.48
C GLY A 311 -5.70 -17.84 20.88
N THR A 312 -4.81 -16.84 20.71
CA THR A 312 -5.06 -15.44 21.08
C THR A 312 -4.41 -14.49 20.08
N ASN A 313 -4.90 -13.23 20.04
CA ASN A 313 -4.17 -12.11 19.47
C ASN A 313 -3.77 -11.15 20.59
N ARG A 314 -2.65 -10.46 20.43
CA ARG A 314 -2.13 -9.54 21.45
C ARG A 314 -2.78 -8.15 21.35
N LEU A 315 -3.02 -7.68 20.13
CA LEU A 315 -3.47 -6.30 19.85
C LEU A 315 -4.94 -6.08 20.20
N GLY A 316 -5.82 -7.02 19.87
CA GLY A 316 -7.27 -6.88 20.07
C GLY A 316 -7.63 -6.42 21.48
N PRO A 317 -7.28 -7.17 22.55
CA PRO A 317 -7.57 -6.78 23.94
C PRO A 317 -6.94 -5.46 24.37
N VAL A 318 -5.76 -5.12 23.85
CA VAL A 318 -5.09 -3.85 24.16
C VAL A 318 -5.86 -2.69 23.54
N MET A 319 -6.33 -2.82 22.32
CA MET A 319 -7.13 -1.78 21.66
C MET A 319 -8.56 -1.68 22.20
N GLU A 320 -9.14 -2.77 22.69
CA GLU A 320 -10.41 -2.75 23.42
C GLU A 320 -10.27 -1.96 24.73
N THR A 321 -9.22 -2.20 25.53
CA THR A 321 -8.94 -1.42 26.74
C THR A 321 -8.74 0.06 26.41
N TRP A 322 -7.96 0.36 25.38
CA TRP A 322 -7.74 1.73 24.94
C TRP A 322 -9.02 2.41 24.43
N ALA A 323 -9.93 1.66 23.81
CA ALA A 323 -11.23 2.17 23.38
C ALA A 323 -12.06 2.68 24.56
N ASP A 324 -12.05 1.94 25.67
CA ASP A 324 -12.72 2.32 26.92
C ASP A 324 -12.09 3.59 27.53
N GLU A 325 -10.78 3.71 27.47
CA GLU A 325 -10.06 4.86 28.02
C GLU A 325 -10.19 6.13 27.16
N SER A 326 -10.13 5.98 25.83
CA SER A 326 -10.14 7.09 24.87
C SER A 326 -11.55 7.55 24.46
N GLY A 327 -12.56 6.72 24.70
CA GLY A 327 -13.91 6.94 24.17
C GLY A 327 -14.01 6.81 22.66
N ILE A 328 -13.03 6.16 22.00
CA ILE A 328 -13.03 5.86 20.57
C ILE A 328 -13.41 4.38 20.38
N PRO A 329 -14.63 4.05 19.90
CA PRO A 329 -15.01 2.67 19.69
C PRO A 329 -14.07 1.95 18.72
N VAL A 330 -13.54 0.80 19.11
CA VAL A 330 -12.68 -0.07 18.29
C VAL A 330 -13.37 -1.41 18.09
N LYS A 331 -13.34 -1.91 16.86
CA LYS A 331 -13.84 -3.22 16.47
C LYS A 331 -12.69 -4.07 15.93
N ASP A 332 -12.36 -5.16 16.61
CA ASP A 332 -11.44 -6.16 16.07
C ASP A 332 -12.20 -7.08 15.13
N LEU A 333 -11.84 -7.09 13.84
CA LEU A 333 -12.48 -7.97 12.86
C LEU A 333 -11.97 -9.41 12.91
N LEU A 334 -10.77 -9.66 13.44
CA LEU A 334 -10.12 -10.96 13.37
C LEU A 334 -10.97 -12.09 13.98
N PRO A 335 -11.51 -11.99 15.21
CA PRO A 335 -12.27 -13.08 15.81
C PRO A 335 -13.57 -13.40 15.06
N GLU A 336 -14.30 -12.37 14.62
CA GLU A 336 -15.57 -12.59 13.92
C GLU A 336 -15.36 -13.09 12.49
N MET A 337 -14.36 -12.57 11.77
CA MET A 337 -14.01 -13.09 10.44
C MET A 337 -13.56 -14.54 10.54
N ASP A 338 -12.77 -14.91 11.55
CA ASP A 338 -12.33 -16.29 11.77
C ASP A 338 -13.51 -17.23 12.03
N ALA A 339 -14.42 -16.85 12.92
CA ALA A 339 -15.63 -17.62 13.20
C ALA A 339 -16.49 -17.85 11.95
N ARG A 340 -16.58 -16.86 11.04
CA ARG A 340 -17.33 -16.94 9.78
C ARG A 340 -16.57 -17.72 8.69
N ALA A 341 -15.25 -17.82 8.79
CA ALA A 341 -14.41 -18.51 7.81
C ALA A 341 -14.61 -20.02 7.78
N LYS A 342 -14.98 -20.63 8.90
CA LYS A 342 -15.15 -22.10 9.03
C LYS A 342 -13.94 -22.86 8.49
N ASN A 343 -12.72 -22.42 8.84
CA ASN A 343 -11.42 -22.92 8.39
C ASN A 343 -11.00 -22.53 6.96
N ASP A 344 -11.74 -21.68 6.24
CA ASP A 344 -11.39 -21.21 4.89
C ASP A 344 -11.13 -19.71 4.85
N TYR A 345 -10.36 -19.18 5.83
CA TYR A 345 -10.01 -17.75 5.88
C TYR A 345 -9.18 -17.30 4.67
N MET A 346 -8.44 -18.20 4.03
CA MET A 346 -7.66 -17.86 2.83
C MET A 346 -8.54 -17.38 1.67
N SER A 347 -9.83 -17.73 1.64
CA SER A 347 -10.77 -17.21 0.64
C SER A 347 -11.09 -15.72 0.80
N TYR A 348 -10.75 -15.11 1.93
CA TYR A 348 -10.87 -13.67 2.16
C TYR A 348 -9.79 -12.86 1.46
N PHE A 349 -8.75 -13.51 0.95
CA PHE A 349 -7.60 -12.85 0.35
C PHE A 349 -7.50 -13.15 -1.14
N LEU A 350 -6.91 -12.22 -1.89
CA LEU A 350 -6.55 -12.43 -3.27
C LEU A 350 -5.50 -13.53 -3.39
N LYS A 351 -5.63 -14.41 -4.38
CA LYS A 351 -4.74 -15.59 -4.52
C LYS A 351 -3.28 -15.23 -4.87
N CYS A 352 -3.04 -14.07 -5.43
CA CYS A 352 -1.72 -13.60 -5.86
C CYS A 352 -1.20 -12.41 -5.03
N ASP A 353 -2.02 -11.94 -4.11
CA ASP A 353 -1.71 -10.79 -3.28
C ASP A 353 -2.35 -10.95 -1.88
N GLY A 354 -1.78 -10.31 -0.87
CA GLY A 354 -2.26 -10.42 0.51
C GLY A 354 -3.44 -9.52 0.88
N HIS A 355 -4.01 -8.77 -0.08
CA HIS A 355 -5.17 -7.90 0.15
C HIS A 355 -6.47 -8.71 0.16
N TRP A 356 -7.53 -8.11 0.71
CA TRP A 356 -8.84 -8.76 0.70
C TRP A 356 -9.35 -9.01 -0.71
N SER A 357 -9.99 -10.14 -0.89
CA SER A 357 -10.84 -10.43 -2.04
C SER A 357 -12.21 -9.76 -1.84
N ALA A 358 -13.03 -9.73 -2.89
CA ALA A 358 -14.43 -9.29 -2.76
C ALA A 358 -15.20 -10.01 -1.64
N ARG A 359 -14.85 -11.26 -1.33
CA ARG A 359 -15.42 -12.01 -0.20
C ARG A 359 -14.95 -11.47 1.14
N GLY A 360 -13.67 -11.09 1.25
CA GLY A 360 -13.12 -10.46 2.46
C GLY A 360 -13.84 -9.16 2.79
N ASP A 361 -13.95 -8.27 1.80
CA ASP A 361 -14.69 -7.01 1.92
C ASP A 361 -16.16 -7.22 2.29
N ALA A 362 -16.84 -8.18 1.65
CA ALA A 362 -18.25 -8.48 1.95
C ALA A 362 -18.45 -8.99 3.37
N VAL A 363 -17.55 -9.83 3.88
CA VAL A 363 -17.62 -10.32 5.26
C VAL A 363 -17.31 -9.20 6.26
N ALA A 364 -16.34 -8.36 5.97
CA ALA A 364 -16.04 -7.18 6.80
C ALA A 364 -17.24 -6.22 6.84
N ALA A 365 -17.89 -5.95 5.70
CA ALA A 365 -19.09 -5.11 5.63
C ALA A 365 -20.22 -5.67 6.50
N GLN A 366 -20.52 -6.99 6.41
CA GLN A 366 -21.55 -7.64 7.22
C GLN A 366 -21.28 -7.58 8.73
N ILE A 367 -20.02 -7.50 9.14
CA ILE A 367 -19.66 -7.34 10.56
C ILE A 367 -19.79 -5.87 10.97
N LEU A 368 -19.36 -4.96 10.11
CA LEU A 368 -19.31 -3.53 10.43
C LEU A 368 -20.67 -2.84 10.34
N GLU A 369 -21.52 -3.20 9.39
CA GLU A 369 -22.82 -2.54 9.18
C GLU A 369 -23.63 -2.39 10.48
N PRO A 370 -23.97 -3.46 11.23
CA PRO A 370 -24.74 -3.32 12.48
C PRO A 370 -23.98 -2.52 13.54
N TRP A 371 -22.67 -2.69 13.64
CA TRP A 371 -21.83 -1.97 14.59
C TRP A 371 -21.73 -0.46 14.32
N LEU A 372 -21.78 -0.04 13.06
CA LEU A 372 -21.75 1.38 12.69
C LEU A 372 -22.99 2.14 13.17
N ASP A 373 -24.13 1.50 13.26
CA ASP A 373 -25.39 2.11 13.73
C ASP A 373 -25.49 2.16 15.26
N GLU A 374 -24.68 1.40 15.99
CA GLU A 374 -24.62 1.48 17.45
C GLU A 374 -24.18 2.89 17.90
N PRO A 375 -24.86 3.50 18.88
CA PRO A 375 -24.39 4.75 19.48
C PRO A 375 -23.01 4.53 20.11
N ASN A 376 -22.12 5.54 20.03
CA ASN A 376 -20.90 5.47 20.83
C ASN A 376 -21.29 5.39 22.31
N ALA A 377 -20.66 4.49 23.08
CA ALA A 377 -20.88 4.43 24.51
C ALA A 377 -20.65 5.82 25.12
N SER A 378 -21.63 6.34 25.87
CA SER A 378 -21.53 7.66 26.49
C SER A 378 -20.48 7.60 27.59
N HIS A 379 -19.27 8.09 27.29
CA HIS A 379 -18.28 8.35 28.32
C HIS A 379 -18.49 9.75 28.88
N ASN A 380 -18.65 9.84 30.20
CA ASN A 380 -18.52 11.10 30.93
C ASN A 380 -17.15 11.69 30.59
N SER A 381 -17.14 12.93 30.11
CA SER A 381 -15.97 13.71 29.78
C SER A 381 -15.05 13.91 31.00
N GLY A 382 -14.20 12.92 31.23
CA GLY A 382 -13.03 13.06 32.11
C GLY A 382 -11.86 13.55 31.25
N SER A 383 -11.26 14.66 31.64
CA SER A 383 -10.07 15.24 31.04
C SER A 383 -8.97 14.20 30.85
N PHE A 384 -8.39 14.15 29.64
CA PHE A 384 -7.21 13.35 29.36
C PHE A 384 -6.11 13.57 30.39
N PRO A 385 -5.53 12.54 31.01
CA PRO A 385 -4.37 12.71 31.85
C PRO A 385 -3.19 13.19 31.00
N ALA A 386 -2.62 14.33 31.35
CA ALA A 386 -1.37 14.82 30.77
C ALA A 386 -0.29 13.75 30.91
N ALA A 387 0.49 13.54 29.82
CA ALA A 387 1.59 12.60 29.79
C ALA A 387 2.47 12.74 31.03
N LYS A 388 2.61 11.66 31.80
CA LYS A 388 3.55 11.64 32.92
C LYS A 388 4.96 11.78 32.39
N ASP A 389 5.64 12.84 32.79
CA ASP A 389 7.08 13.05 32.58
C ASP A 389 7.84 11.78 33.01
N ALA A 390 8.42 11.10 32.03
CA ALA A 390 9.40 10.05 32.28
C ALA A 390 10.68 10.72 32.80
N GLY A 391 10.77 10.83 34.13
CA GLY A 391 11.91 11.40 34.81
C GLY A 391 13.21 10.73 34.44
N THR A 392 14.08 11.47 33.78
CA THR A 392 15.49 11.12 33.58
C THR A 392 16.23 11.25 34.91
N SER A 393 16.45 10.14 35.57
CA SER A 393 17.45 10.04 36.63
C SER A 393 18.72 9.40 36.06
N ALA A 394 19.57 10.21 35.48
CA ALA A 394 20.95 9.83 35.20
C ALA A 394 21.85 10.39 36.31
N THR A 395 22.27 9.53 37.22
CA THR A 395 23.34 9.82 38.19
C THR A 395 24.70 9.58 37.53
N PRO A 396 25.64 10.52 37.53
CA PRO A 396 26.99 10.28 37.01
C PRO A 396 27.80 9.47 38.03
N ARG A 397 28.33 8.33 37.61
CA ARG A 397 29.40 7.65 38.33
C ARG A 397 30.75 8.23 37.94
N LYS A 398 31.52 8.60 39.00
CA LYS A 398 32.93 9.01 38.94
C LYS A 398 33.82 7.91 38.35
#